data_9a12fab30e7d340281485f9d69fa4bd0
#
_entry.id   9a12fab30e7d340281485f9d69fa4bd0
#
_cell.length_a   1.000
_cell.length_b   1.000
_cell.length_c   1.000
_cell.angle_alpha   90.00
_cell.angle_beta   90.00
_cell.angle_gamma   90.00
#
_symmetry.space_group_name_H-M   'P 1'
#
loop_
_entity.id
_entity.type
_entity.pdbx_description
1 polymer ?
#
loop_
_entity_poly.entity_id
_entity_poly.type
_entity_poly.pdbx_seq_one_letter_code
_entity_poly.pdbx_strand_id
1 'polypeptide(L)'
;MRIGSHVLVYNGELYNTDELRQDLSSLGWTFRGHSDTEVLLAAFVQWGEGCLERLSGIYAFAVWDETRRQLFAARDRVGVKPFFFYEDGHRFLFSSVIPALAAAAPWCDGLRPRLDADGRRELFLLGPGRKPGSGVLKGYRELEPGQCLRYRADGLSVRRYWDLQARPHMEGRRETIDHVRFLVEDAVRRQLVSDVPLCTMLSGGLDSSILSALAASEYRKRGEILHTWSVDYAESSRYFHAGRFVPSEDAPFVVQMAEHIGS
;
A
#
# COMPACT_ATOMS: atom_id res chain seq x y z
N MET A 1 10.52 -12.21 -9.67
CA MET A 1 10.26 -12.48 -11.10
C MET A 1 11.39 -11.95 -11.96
N ARG A 2 11.61 -12.51 -13.17
CA ARG A 2 12.70 -12.07 -14.06
C ARG A 2 12.22 -11.92 -15.51
N ILE A 3 12.62 -10.83 -16.16
CA ILE A 3 12.48 -10.59 -17.61
C ILE A 3 13.82 -10.06 -18.13
N GLY A 4 14.49 -10.83 -18.99
CA GLY A 4 15.83 -10.49 -19.49
C GLY A 4 16.83 -10.30 -18.35
N SER A 5 17.49 -9.15 -18.31
CA SER A 5 18.44 -8.74 -17.25
C SER A 5 17.79 -8.13 -16.00
N HIS A 6 16.46 -7.98 -15.98
CA HIS A 6 15.75 -7.35 -14.88
C HIS A 6 15.16 -8.38 -13.93
N VAL A 7 15.42 -8.22 -12.62
CA VAL A 7 14.89 -9.06 -11.54
C VAL A 7 14.05 -8.20 -10.62
N LEU A 8 12.78 -8.54 -10.44
CA LEU A 8 11.81 -7.84 -9.60
C LEU A 8 11.56 -8.59 -8.29
N VAL A 9 11.54 -7.84 -7.20
CA VAL A 9 10.91 -8.19 -5.92
C VAL A 9 9.78 -7.21 -5.65
N TYR A 10 8.60 -7.71 -5.30
CA TYR A 10 7.38 -6.93 -5.22
C TYR A 10 6.50 -7.37 -4.04
N ASN A 11 5.96 -6.41 -3.33
CA ASN A 11 4.94 -6.54 -2.30
C ASN A 11 3.84 -5.52 -2.60
N GLY A 12 2.70 -5.96 -3.07
CA GLY A 12 1.62 -5.04 -3.43
C GLY A 12 0.54 -5.66 -4.27
N GLU A 13 -0.31 -4.80 -4.78
CA GLU A 13 -1.39 -5.09 -5.72
C GLU A 13 -1.57 -3.92 -6.66
N LEU A 14 -1.60 -4.18 -7.97
CA LEU A 14 -1.96 -3.21 -8.98
C LEU A 14 -3.45 -3.31 -9.31
N TYR A 15 -4.15 -2.19 -9.21
CA TYR A 15 -5.59 -2.10 -9.47
C TYR A 15 -5.94 -1.85 -10.93
N ASN A 16 -4.96 -1.44 -11.74
CA ASN A 16 -5.11 -1.21 -13.18
C ASN A 16 -4.29 -2.20 -14.03
N THR A 17 -4.19 -3.44 -13.56
CA THR A 17 -3.40 -4.49 -14.24
C THR A 17 -3.88 -4.74 -15.65
N ASP A 18 -5.20 -4.77 -15.90
CA ASP A 18 -5.79 -5.07 -17.19
C ASP A 18 -5.54 -3.94 -18.22
N GLU A 19 -5.67 -2.68 -17.78
CA GLU A 19 -5.35 -1.52 -18.62
C GLU A 19 -3.87 -1.53 -19.03
N LEU A 20 -2.97 -1.72 -18.07
CA LEU A 20 -1.53 -1.81 -18.33
C LEU A 20 -1.18 -2.98 -19.25
N ARG A 21 -1.84 -4.12 -19.08
CA ARG A 21 -1.67 -5.31 -19.93
C ARG A 21 -2.08 -5.03 -21.37
N GLN A 22 -3.19 -4.33 -21.58
CA GLN A 22 -3.66 -3.93 -22.90
C GLN A 22 -2.67 -2.97 -23.56
N ASP A 23 -2.22 -1.93 -22.84
CA ASP A 23 -1.23 -0.98 -23.32
C ASP A 23 0.06 -1.69 -23.75
N LEU A 24 0.59 -2.55 -22.89
CA LEU A 24 1.82 -3.31 -23.15
C LEU A 24 1.64 -4.29 -24.31
N SER A 25 0.48 -4.95 -24.42
CA SER A 25 0.19 -5.86 -25.54
C SER A 25 0.16 -5.12 -26.86
N SER A 26 -0.35 -3.89 -26.88
CA SER A 26 -0.33 -3.03 -28.08
C SER A 26 1.09 -2.67 -28.52
N LEU A 27 2.05 -2.70 -27.59
CA LEU A 27 3.48 -2.48 -27.83
C LEU A 27 4.26 -3.77 -28.13
N GLY A 28 3.56 -4.89 -28.29
CA GLY A 28 4.15 -6.18 -28.68
C GLY A 28 4.54 -7.09 -27.51
N TRP A 29 4.19 -6.74 -26.27
CA TRP A 29 4.42 -7.62 -25.13
C TRP A 29 3.45 -8.80 -25.12
N THR A 30 3.98 -9.97 -24.74
CA THR A 30 3.21 -11.19 -24.50
C THR A 30 3.39 -11.63 -23.06
N PHE A 31 2.33 -12.10 -22.42
CA PHE A 31 2.30 -12.50 -21.03
C PHE A 31 2.10 -14.01 -20.89
N ARG A 32 2.74 -14.62 -19.91
CA ARG A 32 2.63 -16.07 -19.63
C ARG A 32 1.54 -16.38 -18.62
N GLY A 33 1.24 -15.43 -17.75
CA GLY A 33 0.28 -15.57 -16.66
C GLY A 33 -0.65 -14.37 -16.52
N HIS A 34 -1.42 -14.39 -15.45
CA HIS A 34 -2.37 -13.32 -15.11
C HIS A 34 -1.84 -12.37 -14.02
N SER A 35 -0.64 -12.65 -13.48
CA SER A 35 -0.08 -11.91 -12.35
C SER A 35 0.19 -10.43 -12.70
N ASP A 36 -0.17 -9.55 -11.77
CA ASP A 36 0.19 -8.14 -11.78
C ASP A 36 1.71 -7.92 -11.70
N THR A 37 2.43 -8.85 -11.04
CA THR A 37 3.89 -8.86 -10.95
C THR A 37 4.55 -8.91 -12.33
N GLU A 38 4.00 -9.70 -13.26
CA GLU A 38 4.50 -9.79 -14.63
C GLU A 38 4.26 -8.48 -15.38
N VAL A 39 3.07 -7.90 -15.20
CA VAL A 39 2.70 -6.62 -15.80
C VAL A 39 3.55 -5.48 -15.27
N LEU A 40 3.80 -5.43 -13.95
CA LEU A 40 4.68 -4.44 -13.33
C LEU A 40 6.11 -4.52 -13.89
N LEU A 41 6.67 -5.73 -13.99
CA LEU A 41 8.02 -5.88 -14.52
C LEU A 41 8.10 -5.51 -16.00
N ALA A 42 7.12 -5.90 -16.80
CA ALA A 42 7.03 -5.51 -18.21
C ALA A 42 6.90 -3.99 -18.38
N ALA A 43 6.06 -3.35 -17.53
CA ALA A 43 5.90 -1.90 -17.50
C ALA A 43 7.23 -1.17 -17.18
N PHE A 44 7.97 -1.69 -16.20
CA PHE A 44 9.29 -1.13 -15.86
C PHE A 44 10.31 -1.32 -16.98
N VAL A 45 10.34 -2.49 -17.62
CA VAL A 45 11.25 -2.73 -18.75
C VAL A 45 10.91 -1.82 -19.94
N GLN A 46 9.60 -1.60 -20.20
CA GLN A 46 9.12 -0.78 -21.32
C GLN A 46 9.35 0.71 -21.10
N TRP A 47 9.00 1.22 -19.92
CA TRP A 47 8.94 2.67 -19.67
C TRP A 47 9.97 3.16 -18.63
N GLY A 48 10.76 2.25 -18.04
CA GLY A 48 11.69 2.59 -16.96
C GLY A 48 10.94 3.19 -15.77
N GLU A 49 11.52 4.22 -15.17
CA GLU A 49 10.91 4.96 -14.03
C GLU A 49 9.59 5.65 -14.39
N GLY A 50 9.35 5.96 -15.67
CA GLY A 50 8.09 6.54 -16.15
C GLY A 50 6.89 5.62 -15.96
N CYS A 51 7.10 4.33 -15.68
CA CYS A 51 6.00 3.44 -15.30
C CYS A 51 5.25 3.92 -14.06
N LEU A 52 5.92 4.59 -13.11
CA LEU A 52 5.31 5.07 -11.85
C LEU A 52 4.12 6.01 -12.07
N GLU A 53 4.12 6.78 -13.14
CA GLU A 53 3.01 7.67 -13.49
C GLU A 53 1.77 6.90 -13.95
N ARG A 54 1.98 5.68 -14.46
CA ARG A 54 0.94 4.81 -15.02
C ARG A 54 0.38 3.82 -14.01
N LEU A 55 1.14 3.51 -12.94
CA LEU A 55 0.72 2.55 -11.92
C LEU A 55 -0.40 3.12 -11.05
N SER A 56 -1.45 2.32 -10.85
CA SER A 56 -2.48 2.54 -9.84
C SER A 56 -2.53 1.31 -8.95
N GLY A 57 -2.33 1.51 -7.63
CA GLY A 57 -2.27 0.39 -6.69
C GLY A 57 -1.52 0.74 -5.40
N ILE A 58 -1.37 -0.27 -4.57
CA ILE A 58 -0.57 -0.25 -3.34
C ILE A 58 0.66 -1.11 -3.56
N TYR A 59 1.84 -0.55 -3.43
CA TYR A 59 3.06 -1.29 -3.77
C TYR A 59 4.33 -0.79 -3.09
N ALA A 60 5.22 -1.74 -2.86
CA ALA A 60 6.63 -1.51 -2.66
C ALA A 60 7.39 -2.51 -3.53
N PHE A 61 8.22 -2.05 -4.43
CA PHE A 61 8.96 -2.95 -5.31
C PHE A 61 10.41 -2.51 -5.52
N ALA A 62 11.23 -3.46 -5.88
CA ALA A 62 12.61 -3.21 -6.28
C ALA A 62 12.94 -4.02 -7.55
N VAL A 63 13.61 -3.37 -8.51
CA VAL A 63 14.09 -3.98 -9.75
C VAL A 63 15.60 -3.87 -9.79
N TRP A 64 16.28 -5.01 -9.89
CA TRP A 64 17.70 -5.08 -10.18
C TRP A 64 17.94 -5.24 -11.68
N ASP A 65 18.69 -4.31 -12.27
CA ASP A 65 19.19 -4.40 -13.65
C ASP A 65 20.62 -4.93 -13.64
N GLU A 66 20.80 -6.16 -14.06
CA GLU A 66 22.11 -6.84 -14.09
C GLU A 66 23.07 -6.18 -15.09
N THR A 67 22.55 -5.66 -16.19
CA THR A 67 23.38 -5.02 -17.23
C THR A 67 23.95 -3.70 -16.75
N ARG A 68 23.10 -2.87 -16.12
CA ARG A 68 23.51 -1.56 -15.59
C ARG A 68 24.06 -1.64 -14.18
N ARG A 69 23.97 -2.81 -13.53
CA ARG A 69 24.32 -3.01 -12.10
C ARG A 69 23.66 -1.96 -11.22
N GLN A 70 22.37 -1.79 -11.39
CA GLN A 70 21.56 -0.77 -10.74
C GLN A 70 20.35 -1.40 -10.07
N LEU A 71 20.08 -0.97 -8.84
CA LEU A 71 18.82 -1.20 -8.17
C LEU A 71 17.95 0.05 -8.34
N PHE A 72 16.70 -0.15 -8.76
CA PHE A 72 15.64 0.84 -8.67
C PHE A 72 14.59 0.31 -7.70
N ALA A 73 14.07 1.16 -6.82
CA ALA A 73 12.95 0.81 -5.97
C ALA A 73 11.96 1.97 -5.86
N ALA A 74 10.69 1.64 -5.62
CA ALA A 74 9.63 2.62 -5.44
C ALA A 74 8.60 2.15 -4.42
N ARG A 75 7.99 3.11 -3.74
CA ARG A 75 6.88 2.91 -2.81
C ARG A 75 5.65 3.67 -3.33
N ASP A 76 4.48 3.10 -3.13
CA ASP A 76 3.21 3.69 -3.58
C ASP A 76 2.97 5.12 -3.06
N ARG A 77 2.04 5.81 -3.72
CA ARG A 77 1.77 7.24 -3.53
C ARG A 77 1.43 7.63 -2.10
N VAL A 78 0.69 6.77 -1.38
CA VAL A 78 0.24 7.02 -0.01
C VAL A 78 0.97 6.15 1.03
N GLY A 79 1.91 5.29 0.58
CA GLY A 79 2.78 4.49 1.44
C GLY A 79 2.08 3.35 2.17
N VAL A 80 1.09 2.72 1.54
CA VAL A 80 0.38 1.57 2.12
C VAL A 80 1.33 0.40 2.34
N LYS A 81 2.17 0.08 1.33
CA LYS A 81 3.17 -0.99 1.49
C LYS A 81 4.47 -0.42 2.04
N PRO A 82 5.06 -1.05 3.06
CA PRO A 82 6.31 -0.58 3.66
C PRO A 82 7.52 -0.93 2.80
N PHE A 83 8.53 -0.06 2.81
CA PHE A 83 9.84 -0.31 2.21
C PHE A 83 10.92 0.23 3.14
N PHE A 84 11.52 -0.64 3.96
CA PHE A 84 12.65 -0.32 4.81
C PHE A 84 13.95 -0.66 4.12
N PHE A 85 14.98 0.15 4.36
CA PHE A 85 16.30 -0.11 3.80
C PHE A 85 17.43 0.34 4.73
N TYR A 86 18.58 -0.23 4.48
CA TYR A 86 19.87 0.13 5.08
C TYR A 86 20.91 0.27 3.98
N GLU A 87 21.78 1.27 4.11
CA GLU A 87 22.84 1.56 3.17
C GLU A 87 24.06 2.06 3.94
N ASP A 88 25.26 1.56 3.64
CA ASP A 88 26.53 1.89 4.31
C ASP A 88 27.67 2.27 3.33
N GLY A 89 27.35 2.60 2.08
CA GLY A 89 28.32 2.90 1.02
C GLY A 89 28.86 1.67 0.27
N HIS A 90 28.69 0.46 0.84
CA HIS A 90 29.15 -0.80 0.25
C HIS A 90 28.01 -1.78 -0.01
N ARG A 91 26.95 -1.68 0.79
CA ARG A 91 25.83 -2.63 0.81
C ARG A 91 24.53 -1.87 0.81
N PHE A 92 23.58 -2.43 0.12
CA PHE A 92 22.18 -1.99 0.15
C PHE A 92 21.30 -3.19 0.48
N LEU A 93 20.56 -3.10 1.57
CA LEU A 93 19.61 -4.11 2.00
C LEU A 93 18.22 -3.47 2.13
N PHE A 94 17.19 -4.23 1.79
CA PHE A 94 15.82 -3.76 1.93
C PHE A 94 14.87 -4.88 2.33
N SER A 95 13.77 -4.50 2.95
CA SER A 95 12.73 -5.44 3.39
C SER A 95 11.40 -4.70 3.64
N SER A 96 10.32 -5.45 3.65
CA SER A 96 9.01 -4.93 4.09
C SER A 96 8.90 -4.77 5.61
N VAL A 97 9.80 -5.38 6.39
CA VAL A 97 9.74 -5.34 7.87
C VAL A 97 11.12 -5.16 8.47
N ILE A 98 11.22 -4.36 9.53
CA ILE A 98 12.47 -4.08 10.23
C ILE A 98 13.15 -5.35 10.78
N PRO A 99 12.43 -6.33 11.39
CA PRO A 99 13.05 -7.55 11.87
C PRO A 99 13.84 -8.33 10.82
N ALA A 100 13.39 -8.33 9.57
CA ALA A 100 14.09 -9.01 8.48
C ALA A 100 15.42 -8.32 8.14
N LEU A 101 15.49 -6.97 8.17
CA LEU A 101 16.75 -6.24 8.05
C LEU A 101 17.67 -6.54 9.24
N ALA A 102 17.12 -6.55 10.46
CA ALA A 102 17.88 -6.86 11.67
C ALA A 102 18.48 -8.27 11.66
N ALA A 103 17.81 -9.22 11.03
CA ALA A 103 18.32 -10.58 10.85
C ALA A 103 19.62 -10.65 10.01
N ALA A 104 19.91 -9.62 9.20
CA ALA A 104 21.17 -9.50 8.47
C ALA A 104 22.35 -8.95 9.31
N ALA A 105 22.12 -8.56 10.58
CA ALA A 105 23.15 -8.03 11.47
C ALA A 105 24.39 -8.92 11.64
N PRO A 106 24.33 -10.27 11.62
CA PRO A 106 25.52 -11.11 11.67
C PRO A 106 26.49 -10.89 10.51
N TRP A 107 25.98 -10.41 9.36
CA TRP A 107 26.77 -10.15 8.16
C TRP A 107 27.07 -8.66 7.93
N CYS A 108 26.50 -7.78 8.78
CA CYS A 108 26.63 -6.34 8.66
C CYS A 108 26.52 -5.66 10.03
N ASP A 109 27.67 -5.29 10.62
CA ASP A 109 27.76 -4.71 11.96
C ASP A 109 26.90 -3.44 12.15
N GLY A 110 26.72 -2.67 11.09
CA GLY A 110 25.86 -1.48 11.09
C GLY A 110 24.37 -1.76 11.32
N LEU A 111 23.93 -3.00 11.06
CA LEU A 111 22.55 -3.45 11.24
C LEU A 111 22.24 -4.01 12.63
N ARG A 112 23.15 -3.96 13.58
CA ARG A 112 22.81 -4.32 14.97
C ARG A 112 21.73 -3.38 15.47
N PRO A 113 20.54 -3.90 15.88
CA PRO A 113 19.44 -3.05 16.33
C PRO A 113 19.85 -2.20 17.54
N ARG A 114 19.88 -0.90 17.37
CA ARG A 114 20.21 0.07 18.42
C ARG A 114 19.35 1.30 18.29
N LEU A 115 18.88 1.83 19.41
CA LEU A 115 18.25 3.13 19.48
C LEU A 115 19.33 4.20 19.71
N ASP A 116 19.41 5.18 18.84
CA ASP A 116 20.13 6.42 19.10
C ASP A 116 19.24 7.45 19.81
N ALA A 117 19.71 8.68 19.95
CA ALA A 117 18.94 9.73 20.61
C ALA A 117 17.64 10.06 19.88
N ASP A 118 17.67 10.05 18.54
CA ASP A 118 16.51 10.39 17.71
C ASP A 118 15.47 9.27 17.71
N GLY A 119 15.89 8.01 17.59
CA GLY A 119 15.00 6.86 17.70
C GLY A 119 14.34 6.76 19.07
N ARG A 120 15.06 7.09 20.16
CA ARG A 120 14.46 7.17 21.51
C ARG A 120 13.42 8.28 21.60
N ARG A 121 13.73 9.49 21.09
CA ARG A 121 12.76 10.61 21.07
C ARG A 121 11.52 10.23 20.29
N GLU A 122 11.68 9.62 19.11
CA GLU A 122 10.57 9.19 18.26
C GLU A 122 9.67 8.19 19.00
N LEU A 123 10.24 7.16 19.60
CA LEU A 123 9.50 6.13 20.35
C LEU A 123 8.70 6.71 21.52
N PHE A 124 9.30 7.61 22.32
CA PHE A 124 8.65 8.19 23.50
C PHE A 124 7.64 9.29 23.16
N LEU A 125 7.85 10.06 22.09
CA LEU A 125 6.97 11.17 21.72
C LEU A 125 5.82 10.75 20.79
N LEU A 126 6.06 9.81 19.88
CA LEU A 126 5.08 9.40 18.89
C LEU A 126 4.42 8.05 19.20
N GLY A 127 4.91 7.32 20.20
CA GLY A 127 4.39 6.01 20.56
C GLY A 127 4.46 5.03 19.37
N PRO A 128 3.30 4.52 18.89
CA PRO A 128 3.27 3.61 17.73
C PRO A 128 3.48 4.33 16.39
N GLY A 129 3.41 5.66 16.38
CA GLY A 129 3.68 6.48 15.19
C GLY A 129 5.16 6.53 14.87
N ARG A 130 5.47 6.91 13.61
CA ARG A 130 6.85 7.09 13.14
C ARG A 130 6.99 8.38 12.35
N LYS A 131 8.16 8.99 12.46
CA LYS A 131 8.53 10.09 11.59
C LYS A 131 8.72 9.55 10.16
N PRO A 132 8.18 10.23 9.13
CA PRO A 132 8.42 9.83 7.74
C PRO A 132 9.91 9.67 7.44
N GLY A 133 10.27 8.60 6.75
CA GLY A 133 11.66 8.26 6.41
C GLY A 133 12.48 7.61 7.52
N SER A 134 11.93 7.51 8.73
CA SER A 134 12.60 6.90 9.89
C SER A 134 12.30 5.40 10.00
N GLY A 135 13.35 4.61 10.26
CA GLY A 135 13.21 3.21 10.69
C GLY A 135 13.30 3.04 12.21
N VAL A 136 13.26 4.14 12.99
CA VAL A 136 13.40 4.18 14.47
C VAL A 136 14.77 3.73 14.95
N LEU A 137 15.31 2.67 14.39
CA LEU A 137 16.63 2.14 14.73
C LEU A 137 17.73 2.87 13.98
N LYS A 138 18.89 3.04 14.61
CA LYS A 138 20.05 3.73 14.04
C LYS A 138 20.46 3.09 12.70
N GLY A 139 20.48 3.90 11.64
CA GLY A 139 20.86 3.48 10.29
C GLY A 139 19.75 2.83 9.47
N TYR A 140 18.63 2.52 10.09
CA TYR A 140 17.46 2.02 9.39
C TYR A 140 16.66 3.20 8.83
N ARG A 141 16.27 3.10 7.59
CA ARG A 141 15.50 4.13 6.87
C ARG A 141 14.25 3.52 6.28
N GLU A 142 13.25 4.33 6.07
CA GLU A 142 12.05 4.00 5.33
C GLU A 142 11.94 4.86 4.07
N LEU A 143 11.59 4.28 2.95
CA LEU A 143 11.25 5.06 1.76
C LEU A 143 9.89 5.73 2.01
N GLU A 144 9.83 7.04 1.87
CA GLU A 144 8.59 7.78 2.13
C GLU A 144 7.52 7.52 1.05
N PRO A 145 6.23 7.75 1.36
CA PRO A 145 5.17 7.70 0.36
C PRO A 145 5.50 8.54 -0.88
N GLY A 146 5.22 7.99 -2.07
CA GLY A 146 5.48 8.68 -3.33
C GLY A 146 6.96 8.89 -3.65
N GLN A 147 7.86 8.20 -2.98
CA GLN A 147 9.29 8.23 -3.29
C GLN A 147 9.75 7.01 -4.08
N CYS A 148 10.79 7.21 -4.85
CA CYS A 148 11.58 6.15 -5.46
C CYS A 148 13.06 6.40 -5.19
N LEU A 149 13.85 5.34 -5.28
CA LEU A 149 15.30 5.40 -5.12
C LEU A 149 16.03 4.66 -6.24
N ARG A 150 17.26 5.07 -6.45
CA ARG A 150 18.21 4.40 -7.32
C ARG A 150 19.52 4.19 -6.56
N TYR A 151 20.01 2.97 -6.57
CA TYR A 151 21.29 2.62 -5.98
C TYR A 151 22.24 2.03 -7.03
N ARG A 152 23.43 2.58 -7.10
CA ARG A 152 24.51 2.19 -8.01
C ARG A 152 25.85 2.19 -7.29
N ALA A 153 26.94 1.87 -8.03
CA ALA A 153 28.29 1.95 -7.50
C ALA A 153 28.71 3.39 -7.10
N ASP A 154 28.10 4.41 -7.69
CA ASP A 154 28.31 5.83 -7.38
C ASP A 154 27.44 6.35 -6.22
N GLY A 155 26.59 5.48 -5.64
CA GLY A 155 25.82 5.78 -4.44
C GLY A 155 24.31 5.67 -4.58
N LEU A 156 23.63 6.21 -3.56
CA LEU A 156 22.18 6.22 -3.41
C LEU A 156 21.60 7.58 -3.78
N SER A 157 20.58 7.58 -4.62
CA SER A 157 19.78 8.75 -4.93
C SER A 157 18.30 8.47 -4.62
N VAL A 158 17.63 9.38 -3.91
CA VAL A 158 16.20 9.29 -3.56
C VAL A 158 15.50 10.50 -4.14
N ARG A 159 14.34 10.29 -4.76
CA ARG A 159 13.49 11.37 -5.27
C ARG A 159 12.01 11.09 -5.01
N ARG A 160 11.23 12.15 -4.87
CA ARG A 160 9.78 12.09 -4.84
C ARG A 160 9.24 12.11 -6.27
N TYR A 161 8.49 11.07 -6.65
CA TYR A 161 7.85 11.00 -7.97
C TYR A 161 6.40 11.47 -7.94
N TRP A 162 5.79 11.47 -6.75
CA TRP A 162 4.42 11.92 -6.55
C TRP A 162 4.28 12.68 -5.23
N ASP A 163 3.48 13.71 -5.23
CA ASP A 163 3.11 14.49 -4.04
C ASP A 163 1.68 14.98 -4.16
N LEU A 164 1.01 15.17 -3.02
CA LEU A 164 -0.35 15.69 -2.99
C LEU A 164 -0.33 17.18 -3.27
N GLN A 165 -1.06 17.59 -4.32
CA GLN A 165 -1.15 18.98 -4.75
C GLN A 165 -2.50 19.57 -4.36
N ALA A 166 -2.49 20.64 -3.55
CA ALA A 166 -3.68 21.44 -3.31
C ALA A 166 -4.00 22.27 -4.55
N ARG A 167 -5.24 22.22 -5.01
CA ARG A 167 -5.74 22.99 -6.16
C ARG A 167 -7.05 23.67 -5.79
N PRO A 168 -7.37 24.83 -6.41
CA PRO A 168 -8.68 25.44 -6.26
C PRO A 168 -9.79 24.44 -6.67
N HIS A 169 -10.82 24.34 -5.85
CA HIS A 169 -11.98 23.54 -6.16
C HIS A 169 -12.99 24.39 -6.94
N MET A 170 -13.31 23.97 -8.18
CA MET A 170 -14.13 24.75 -9.11
C MET A 170 -15.53 24.18 -9.32
N GLU A 171 -15.81 23.00 -8.79
CA GLU A 171 -17.09 22.31 -8.94
C GLU A 171 -18.13 22.85 -7.94
N GLY A 172 -19.40 22.91 -8.36
CA GLY A 172 -20.52 23.18 -7.49
C GLY A 172 -20.80 22.00 -6.55
N ARG A 173 -21.55 22.25 -5.48
CA ARG A 173 -21.83 21.21 -4.45
C ARG A 173 -22.37 19.90 -5.03
N ARG A 174 -23.29 19.95 -5.99
CA ARG A 174 -23.89 18.75 -6.59
C ARG A 174 -22.88 17.97 -7.42
N GLU A 175 -22.11 18.66 -8.24
CA GLU A 175 -21.06 18.07 -9.06
C GLU A 175 -19.99 17.41 -8.19
N THR A 176 -19.58 18.09 -7.10
CA THR A 176 -18.64 17.51 -6.11
C THR A 176 -19.16 16.22 -5.50
N ILE A 177 -20.44 16.18 -5.09
CA ILE A 177 -21.04 14.99 -4.49
C ILE A 177 -21.04 13.82 -5.51
N ASP A 178 -21.43 14.09 -6.75
CA ASP A 178 -21.49 13.07 -7.80
C ASP A 178 -20.09 12.59 -8.18
N HIS A 179 -19.11 13.51 -8.25
CA HIS A 179 -17.70 13.18 -8.53
C HIS A 179 -17.08 12.36 -7.39
N VAL A 180 -17.25 12.76 -6.14
CA VAL A 180 -16.75 11.98 -4.98
C VAL A 180 -17.39 10.59 -4.93
N ARG A 181 -18.69 10.49 -5.17
CA ARG A 181 -19.38 9.19 -5.26
C ARG A 181 -18.74 8.30 -6.32
N PHE A 182 -18.56 8.81 -7.53
CA PHE A 182 -17.92 8.09 -8.63
C PHE A 182 -16.53 7.59 -8.24
N LEU A 183 -15.69 8.47 -7.64
CA LEU A 183 -14.32 8.11 -7.25
C LEU A 183 -14.29 7.03 -6.18
N VAL A 184 -15.19 7.09 -5.18
CA VAL A 184 -15.29 6.07 -4.13
C VAL A 184 -15.76 4.73 -4.70
N GLU A 185 -16.81 4.74 -5.54
CA GLU A 185 -17.31 3.53 -6.20
C GLU A 185 -16.27 2.89 -7.12
N ASP A 186 -15.56 3.69 -7.91
CA ASP A 186 -14.49 3.21 -8.80
C ASP A 186 -13.31 2.64 -7.99
N ALA A 187 -12.89 3.31 -6.92
CA ALA A 187 -11.82 2.84 -6.05
C ALA A 187 -12.15 1.50 -5.40
N VAL A 188 -13.38 1.33 -4.90
CA VAL A 188 -13.83 0.05 -4.31
C VAL A 188 -13.86 -1.03 -5.38
N ARG A 189 -14.48 -0.77 -6.53
CA ARG A 189 -14.60 -1.77 -7.62
C ARG A 189 -13.25 -2.28 -8.10
N ARG A 190 -12.28 -1.40 -8.28
CA ARG A 190 -10.91 -1.76 -8.70
C ARG A 190 -10.18 -2.63 -7.67
N GLN A 191 -10.50 -2.50 -6.38
CA GLN A 191 -9.88 -3.26 -5.30
C GLN A 191 -10.57 -4.60 -4.99
N LEU A 192 -11.69 -4.91 -5.64
CA LEU A 192 -12.40 -6.19 -5.48
C LEU A 192 -11.89 -7.30 -6.43
N VAL A 193 -10.74 -7.10 -7.04
CA VAL A 193 -10.06 -8.12 -7.85
C VAL A 193 -9.20 -8.97 -6.92
N SER A 194 -9.48 -10.28 -6.87
CA SER A 194 -8.74 -11.24 -6.04
C SER A 194 -8.92 -12.65 -6.55
N ASP A 195 -7.88 -13.48 -6.43
CA ASP A 195 -7.90 -14.91 -6.73
C ASP A 195 -8.50 -15.75 -5.57
N VAL A 196 -8.79 -15.11 -4.44
CA VAL A 196 -9.38 -15.73 -3.25
C VAL A 196 -10.61 -14.97 -2.79
N PRO A 197 -11.54 -15.60 -2.04
CA PRO A 197 -12.69 -14.89 -1.49
C PRO A 197 -12.25 -13.69 -0.63
N LEU A 198 -12.85 -12.52 -0.87
CA LEU A 198 -12.65 -11.32 -0.08
C LEU A 198 -13.72 -11.22 1.01
N CYS A 199 -13.34 -10.57 2.10
CA CYS A 199 -14.26 -10.12 3.14
C CYS A 199 -13.99 -8.66 3.47
N THR A 200 -14.92 -7.99 4.15
CA THR A 200 -14.71 -6.65 4.68
C THR A 200 -14.75 -6.63 6.20
N MET A 201 -13.95 -5.76 6.80
CA MET A 201 -14.00 -5.47 8.22
C MET A 201 -15.07 -4.42 8.47
N LEU A 202 -16.13 -4.78 9.18
CA LEU A 202 -17.28 -3.92 9.48
C LEU A 202 -17.20 -3.45 10.93
N SER A 203 -16.95 -2.16 11.13
CA SER A 203 -16.79 -1.56 12.46
C SER A 203 -18.02 -0.79 12.96
N GLY A 204 -19.10 -0.72 12.15
CA GLY A 204 -20.28 0.11 12.47
C GLY A 204 -20.12 1.60 12.12
N GLY A 205 -18.90 2.07 11.80
CA GLY A 205 -18.64 3.43 11.34
C GLY A 205 -19.06 3.66 9.89
N LEU A 206 -19.20 4.92 9.48
CA LEU A 206 -19.63 5.30 8.12
C LEU A 206 -18.71 4.76 7.03
N ASP A 207 -17.40 4.85 7.21
CA ASP A 207 -16.42 4.45 6.19
C ASP A 207 -16.51 2.95 5.89
N SER A 208 -16.45 2.12 6.93
CA SER A 208 -16.55 0.66 6.79
C SER A 208 -17.93 0.23 6.24
N SER A 209 -18.98 0.95 6.61
CA SER A 209 -20.34 0.70 6.10
C SER A 209 -20.45 1.00 4.61
N ILE A 210 -19.92 2.15 4.16
CA ILE A 210 -19.92 2.52 2.74
C ILE A 210 -19.11 1.50 1.92
N LEU A 211 -17.91 1.15 2.36
CA LEU A 211 -17.06 0.17 1.68
C LEU A 211 -17.74 -1.20 1.59
N SER A 212 -18.35 -1.68 2.70
CA SER A 212 -19.03 -2.97 2.74
C SER A 212 -20.29 -2.97 1.87
N ALA A 213 -21.06 -1.87 1.85
CA ALA A 213 -22.25 -1.76 1.00
C ALA A 213 -21.90 -1.79 -0.49
N LEU A 214 -20.88 -1.06 -0.91
CA LEU A 214 -20.41 -1.05 -2.29
C LEU A 214 -19.86 -2.43 -2.70
N ALA A 215 -19.04 -3.03 -1.85
CA ALA A 215 -18.52 -4.37 -2.10
C ALA A 215 -19.64 -5.43 -2.18
N ALA A 216 -20.60 -5.40 -1.26
CA ALA A 216 -21.77 -6.29 -1.28
C ALA A 216 -22.62 -6.11 -2.55
N SER A 217 -22.75 -4.87 -3.04
CA SER A 217 -23.43 -4.59 -4.31
C SER A 217 -22.74 -5.25 -5.50
N GLU A 218 -21.40 -5.20 -5.56
CA GLU A 218 -20.63 -5.85 -6.62
C GLU A 218 -20.69 -7.39 -6.52
N TYR A 219 -20.60 -7.96 -5.30
CA TYR A 219 -20.75 -9.40 -5.07
C TYR A 219 -22.14 -9.90 -5.51
N ARG A 220 -23.18 -9.15 -5.18
CA ARG A 220 -24.55 -9.48 -5.57
C ARG A 220 -24.78 -9.53 -7.09
N LYS A 221 -24.08 -8.67 -7.86
CA LYS A 221 -24.09 -8.73 -9.33
C LYS A 221 -23.50 -10.02 -9.89
N ARG A 222 -22.59 -10.65 -9.12
CA ARG A 222 -21.97 -11.96 -9.47
C ARG A 222 -22.78 -13.14 -8.92
N GLY A 223 -23.87 -12.91 -8.21
CA GLY A 223 -24.64 -13.96 -7.52
C GLY A 223 -23.97 -14.47 -6.25
N GLU A 224 -23.03 -13.71 -5.68
CA GLU A 224 -22.24 -14.07 -4.52
C GLU A 224 -22.65 -13.24 -3.30
N ILE A 225 -22.33 -13.75 -2.11
CA ILE A 225 -22.55 -13.08 -0.82
C ILE A 225 -21.19 -12.59 -0.32
N LEU A 226 -21.11 -11.31 0.04
CA LEU A 226 -19.96 -10.76 0.72
C LEU A 226 -20.00 -11.17 2.20
N HIS A 227 -18.93 -11.74 2.72
CA HIS A 227 -18.76 -11.97 4.15
C HIS A 227 -18.14 -10.75 4.84
N THR A 228 -18.70 -10.38 6.00
CA THR A 228 -18.15 -9.30 6.83
C THR A 228 -17.66 -9.86 8.16
N TRP A 229 -16.63 -9.21 8.71
CA TRP A 229 -16.07 -9.53 10.02
C TRP A 229 -16.07 -8.30 10.91
N SER A 230 -16.37 -8.51 12.16
CA SER A 230 -16.28 -7.46 13.19
C SER A 230 -15.48 -7.98 14.38
N VAL A 231 -14.79 -7.08 15.07
CA VAL A 231 -14.07 -7.40 16.31
C VAL A 231 -14.82 -6.73 17.46
N ASP A 232 -15.18 -7.52 18.45
CA ASP A 232 -15.73 -7.03 19.71
C ASP A 232 -14.96 -7.66 20.88
N TYR A 233 -14.95 -7.00 22.01
CA TYR A 233 -14.29 -7.50 23.23
C TYR A 233 -15.33 -8.15 24.13
N ALA A 234 -14.97 -9.28 24.74
CA ALA A 234 -15.81 -9.92 25.74
C ALA A 234 -16.20 -8.92 26.84
N GLU A 235 -17.49 -8.86 27.14
CA GLU A 235 -18.08 -7.95 28.15
C GLU A 235 -17.94 -6.45 27.82
N SER A 236 -17.72 -6.06 26.56
CA SER A 236 -17.56 -4.66 26.13
C SER A 236 -18.68 -3.77 26.68
N SER A 237 -19.93 -4.19 26.51
CA SER A 237 -21.10 -3.45 26.99
C SER A 237 -21.13 -3.21 28.50
N ARG A 238 -20.49 -4.09 29.30
CA ARG A 238 -20.43 -3.93 30.75
C ARG A 238 -19.52 -2.77 31.19
N TYR A 239 -18.50 -2.47 30.37
CA TYR A 239 -17.49 -1.46 30.68
C TYR A 239 -17.64 -0.22 29.81
N PHE A 240 -18.58 -0.21 28.89
CA PHE A 240 -18.82 0.93 28.02
C PHE A 240 -19.39 2.12 28.81
N HIS A 241 -18.78 3.26 28.64
CA HIS A 241 -19.26 4.55 29.16
C HIS A 241 -19.37 5.53 28.00
N ALA A 242 -20.59 5.95 27.70
CA ALA A 242 -20.85 6.95 26.66
C ALA A 242 -20.10 8.25 26.96
N GLY A 243 -19.36 8.74 25.99
CA GLY A 243 -18.63 9.99 26.06
C GLY A 243 -18.95 10.92 24.90
N ARG A 244 -18.43 12.15 24.93
CA ARG A 244 -18.67 13.13 23.86
C ARG A 244 -18.21 12.65 22.48
N PHE A 245 -17.12 11.87 22.41
CA PHE A 245 -16.53 11.38 21.16
C PHE A 245 -16.97 9.96 20.79
N VAL A 246 -17.47 9.19 21.75
CA VAL A 246 -17.97 7.83 21.57
C VAL A 246 -19.34 7.76 22.28
N PRO A 247 -20.41 8.27 21.64
CA PRO A 247 -21.73 8.39 22.31
C PRO A 247 -22.49 7.06 22.42
N SER A 248 -22.11 6.04 21.66
CA SER A 248 -22.75 4.73 21.61
C SER A 248 -21.75 3.62 21.31
N GLU A 249 -22.09 2.39 21.63
CA GLU A 249 -21.34 1.21 21.19
C GLU A 249 -21.50 1.02 19.66
N ASP A 250 -20.49 0.42 19.04
CA ASP A 250 -20.47 0.16 17.59
C ASP A 250 -21.26 -1.11 17.20
N ALA A 251 -21.37 -2.09 18.10
CA ALA A 251 -21.99 -3.38 17.83
C ALA A 251 -23.42 -3.32 17.25
N PRO A 252 -24.35 -2.46 17.73
CA PRO A 252 -25.67 -2.34 17.13
C PRO A 252 -25.64 -1.89 15.65
N PHE A 253 -24.72 -0.99 15.30
CA PHE A 253 -24.57 -0.51 13.92
C PHE A 253 -23.95 -1.57 13.00
N VAL A 254 -23.06 -2.41 13.55
CA VAL A 254 -22.51 -3.57 12.83
C VAL A 254 -23.64 -4.52 12.44
N VAL A 255 -24.49 -4.91 13.40
CA VAL A 255 -25.62 -5.82 13.15
C VAL A 255 -26.57 -5.23 12.12
N GLN A 256 -26.99 -3.97 12.33
CA GLN A 256 -27.90 -3.28 11.39
C GLN A 256 -27.33 -3.24 9.98
N MET A 257 -26.03 -2.97 9.83
CA MET A 257 -25.40 -2.89 8.52
C MET A 257 -25.25 -4.26 7.87
N ALA A 258 -24.86 -5.29 8.64
CA ALA A 258 -24.76 -6.66 8.14
C ALA A 258 -26.12 -7.17 7.61
N GLU A 259 -27.21 -6.94 8.36
CA GLU A 259 -28.57 -7.25 7.91
C GLU A 259 -28.96 -6.48 6.65
N HIS A 260 -28.62 -5.18 6.58
CA HIS A 260 -28.93 -4.33 5.41
C HIS A 260 -28.27 -4.82 4.13
N ILE A 261 -27.02 -5.26 4.21
CA ILE A 261 -26.27 -5.76 3.04
C ILE A 261 -26.42 -7.25 2.80
N GLY A 262 -27.00 -7.99 3.73
CA GLY A 262 -27.21 -9.44 3.64
C GLY A 262 -25.90 -10.22 3.71
N SER A 263 -25.02 -9.84 4.63
CA SER A 263 -23.69 -10.48 4.84
C SER A 263 -23.72 -11.47 6.01
#